data_8eafb7e7d4b027c75e5974d3ea17b7a1
#
_entry.id   8eafb7e7d4b027c75e5974d3ea17b7a1
#
_cell.length_a   1.000
_cell.length_b   1.000
_cell.length_c   1.000
_cell.angle_alpha   90.00
_cell.angle_beta   90.00
_cell.angle_gamma   90.00
#
_symmetry.space_group_name_H-M   'P 1'
#
loop_
_entity.id
_entity.type
_entity.pdbx_description
1 polymer ?
#
loop_
_entity_poly.entity_id
_entity_poly.type
_entity_poly.pdbx_seq_one_letter_code
_entity_poly.pdbx_strand_id
1 'polypeptide(L)'
;DLKITQNQLEFEEVKERWTQTLQKYDFAVGQVFGLRAMLPVMAESFVNFILFILAKPEIKSNDRLYQTTLRQPIDIRVQSLHLNCNGFSSNVDYTTEECKKFHTLMNERNDLLHGNVNINKQAFGNVYFDKKMPIFDEYEDFWEKSIGVSIRTMNIQSIHGEYEVVKNFINYILSKLNENIKEQIEHLLETSRLGFNEETKRVGILFSPYLVDMRGFTK
;
A
#
# COMPACT_ATOMS: atom_id res chain seq x y z
N ASP A 1 35.23 -3.24 -3.77
CA ASP A 1 36.52 -2.57 -4.08
C ASP A 1 36.66 -2.39 -5.58
N LEU A 2 36.32 -1.19 -6.08
CA LEU A 2 36.60 -0.78 -7.46
C LEU A 2 38.07 -0.36 -7.54
N LYS A 3 38.95 -1.29 -7.95
CA LYS A 3 40.29 -0.92 -8.32
C LYS A 3 40.26 -0.16 -9.65
N ILE A 4 40.76 1.07 -9.65
CA ILE A 4 40.93 1.82 -10.90
C ILE A 4 42.06 1.11 -11.65
N THR A 5 41.74 0.52 -12.77
CA THR A 5 42.67 -0.26 -13.59
C THR A 5 43.15 0.56 -14.78
N GLN A 6 44.42 0.44 -15.12
CA GLN A 6 45.04 1.13 -16.27
C GLN A 6 44.78 0.40 -17.61
N ASN A 7 44.09 -0.73 -17.58
CA ASN A 7 43.82 -1.56 -18.76
C ASN A 7 42.38 -1.34 -19.25
N GLN A 8 42.25 -1.04 -20.54
CA GLN A 8 40.97 -0.69 -21.15
C GLN A 8 39.93 -1.86 -21.10
N LEU A 9 40.39 -3.12 -21.16
CA LEU A 9 39.53 -4.31 -21.05
C LEU A 9 38.95 -4.45 -19.63
N GLU A 10 39.75 -4.26 -18.60
CA GLU A 10 39.32 -4.30 -17.22
C GLU A 10 38.33 -3.15 -16.90
N PHE A 11 38.52 -1.98 -17.54
CA PHE A 11 37.63 -0.84 -17.41
C PHE A 11 36.23 -1.17 -17.99
N GLU A 12 36.13 -1.77 -19.17
CA GLU A 12 34.87 -2.16 -19.76
C GLU A 12 34.15 -3.25 -18.94
N GLU A 13 34.88 -4.22 -18.40
CA GLU A 13 34.28 -5.24 -17.50
C GLU A 13 33.75 -4.62 -16.20
N VAL A 14 34.45 -3.67 -15.64
CA VAL A 14 34.00 -2.94 -14.43
C VAL A 14 32.76 -2.11 -14.75
N LYS A 15 32.75 -1.43 -15.88
CA LYS A 15 31.61 -0.62 -16.36
C LYS A 15 30.39 -1.49 -16.59
N GLU A 16 30.53 -2.66 -17.21
CA GLU A 16 29.43 -3.59 -17.45
C GLU A 16 28.85 -4.10 -16.12
N ARG A 17 29.70 -4.58 -15.20
CA ARG A 17 29.27 -4.99 -13.87
C ARG A 17 28.57 -3.87 -13.09
N TRP A 18 29.06 -2.65 -13.22
CA TRP A 18 28.44 -1.47 -12.65
C TRP A 18 27.05 -1.22 -13.21
N THR A 19 26.92 -1.23 -14.53
CA THR A 19 25.63 -1.03 -15.21
C THR A 19 24.61 -2.09 -14.79
N GLN A 20 25.02 -3.37 -14.72
CA GLN A 20 24.16 -4.44 -14.25
C GLN A 20 23.74 -4.28 -12.78
N THR A 21 24.64 -3.77 -11.94
CA THR A 21 24.36 -3.51 -10.52
C THR A 21 23.36 -2.37 -10.38
N LEU A 22 23.53 -1.28 -11.14
CA LEU A 22 22.58 -0.16 -11.16
C LEU A 22 21.22 -0.60 -11.65
N GLN A 23 21.13 -1.40 -12.71
CA GLN A 23 19.84 -1.91 -13.20
C GLN A 23 19.10 -2.74 -12.14
N LYS A 24 19.81 -3.61 -11.42
CA LYS A 24 19.22 -4.39 -10.31
C LYS A 24 18.75 -3.49 -9.18
N TYR A 25 19.54 -2.45 -8.87
CA TYR A 25 19.20 -1.46 -7.87
C TYR A 25 17.94 -0.69 -8.27
N ASP A 26 17.89 -0.12 -9.47
CA ASP A 26 16.73 0.64 -9.97
C ASP A 26 15.47 -0.23 -9.98
N PHE A 27 15.60 -1.50 -10.39
CA PHE A 27 14.50 -2.45 -10.32
C PHE A 27 14.02 -2.67 -8.88
N ALA A 28 14.92 -2.91 -7.94
CA ALA A 28 14.56 -3.11 -6.53
C ALA A 28 13.89 -1.86 -5.93
N VAL A 29 14.40 -0.67 -6.23
CA VAL A 29 13.79 0.61 -5.84
C VAL A 29 12.38 0.72 -6.37
N GLY A 30 12.18 0.47 -7.66
CA GLY A 30 10.86 0.52 -8.29
C GLY A 30 9.87 -0.48 -7.66
N GLN A 31 10.32 -1.70 -7.34
CA GLN A 31 9.47 -2.70 -6.68
C GLN A 31 9.08 -2.26 -5.26
N VAL A 32 10.04 -1.76 -4.48
CA VAL A 32 9.77 -1.26 -3.11
C VAL A 32 8.79 -0.11 -3.12
N PHE A 33 9.01 0.87 -4.00
CA PHE A 33 8.10 2.01 -4.19
C PHE A 33 6.69 1.54 -4.58
N GLY A 34 6.61 0.63 -5.55
CA GLY A 34 5.34 0.06 -6.01
C GLY A 34 4.59 -0.66 -4.89
N LEU A 35 5.27 -1.49 -4.11
CA LEU A 35 4.66 -2.19 -2.98
C LEU A 35 4.15 -1.22 -1.92
N ARG A 36 4.93 -0.23 -1.51
CA ARG A 36 4.52 0.78 -0.54
C ARG A 36 3.33 1.61 -0.99
N ALA A 37 3.26 1.94 -2.27
CA ALA A 37 2.10 2.63 -2.83
C ALA A 37 0.86 1.73 -2.83
N MET A 38 1.01 0.43 -3.10
CA MET A 38 -0.10 -0.50 -3.31
C MET A 38 -0.64 -1.13 -2.03
N LEU A 39 0.18 -1.36 -1.00
CA LEU A 39 -0.28 -1.98 0.26
C LEU A 39 -1.44 -1.21 0.91
N PRO A 40 -1.38 0.12 1.10
CA PRO A 40 -2.50 0.88 1.62
C PRO A 40 -3.73 0.87 0.69
N VAL A 41 -3.50 0.87 -0.65
CA VAL A 41 -4.58 0.78 -1.65
C VAL A 41 -5.30 -0.57 -1.54
N MET A 42 -4.58 -1.66 -1.25
CA MET A 42 -5.17 -2.97 -1.02
C MET A 42 -6.12 -2.96 0.18
N ALA A 43 -5.70 -2.36 1.30
CA ALA A 43 -6.55 -2.23 2.48
C ALA A 43 -7.78 -1.33 2.22
N GLU A 44 -7.60 -0.21 1.52
CA GLU A 44 -8.71 0.67 1.12
C GLU A 44 -9.67 -0.04 0.17
N SER A 45 -9.15 -0.82 -0.78
CA SER A 45 -9.97 -1.63 -1.69
C SER A 45 -10.77 -2.69 -0.95
N PHE A 46 -10.20 -3.30 0.10
CA PHE A 46 -10.93 -4.21 0.97
C PHE A 46 -12.09 -3.52 1.69
N VAL A 47 -11.89 -2.32 2.24
CA VAL A 47 -12.98 -1.53 2.86
C VAL A 47 -14.09 -1.23 1.84
N ASN A 48 -13.72 -0.83 0.63
CA ASN A 48 -14.68 -0.60 -0.45
C ASN A 48 -15.42 -1.89 -0.86
N PHE A 49 -14.73 -3.02 -0.85
CA PHE A 49 -15.32 -4.33 -1.10
C PHE A 49 -16.34 -4.71 -0.03
N ILE A 50 -16.06 -4.50 1.24
CA ILE A 50 -17.03 -4.70 2.34
C ILE A 50 -18.28 -3.82 2.14
N LEU A 51 -18.10 -2.54 1.80
CA LEU A 51 -19.21 -1.64 1.47
C LEU A 51 -20.00 -2.12 0.25
N PHE A 52 -19.31 -2.58 -0.81
CA PHE A 52 -19.97 -3.09 -2.00
C PHE A 52 -20.87 -4.30 -1.69
N ILE A 53 -20.37 -5.26 -0.92
CA ILE A 53 -21.12 -6.50 -0.60
C ILE A 53 -22.19 -6.25 0.47
N LEU A 54 -21.82 -5.62 1.58
CA LEU A 54 -22.64 -5.61 2.81
C LEU A 54 -23.38 -4.31 3.08
N ALA A 55 -23.22 -3.24 2.29
CA ALA A 55 -23.95 -1.99 2.53
C ALA A 55 -25.45 -2.23 2.59
N LYS A 56 -26.11 -1.57 3.54
CA LYS A 56 -27.54 -1.66 3.78
C LYS A 56 -28.35 -1.29 2.52
N PRO A 57 -29.49 -1.94 2.28
CA PRO A 57 -30.34 -1.65 1.12
C PRO A 57 -30.71 -0.16 0.99
N GLU A 58 -30.94 0.51 2.12
CA GLU A 58 -31.32 1.93 2.17
C GLU A 58 -30.18 2.84 1.65
N ILE A 59 -28.92 2.41 1.85
CA ILE A 59 -27.76 3.10 1.32
C ILE A 59 -27.58 2.80 -0.16
N LYS A 60 -27.69 1.51 -0.56
CA LYS A 60 -27.49 1.07 -1.95
C LYS A 60 -28.59 1.60 -2.89
N SER A 61 -29.83 1.73 -2.42
CA SER A 61 -30.95 2.24 -3.22
C SER A 61 -30.89 3.74 -3.51
N ASN A 62 -30.10 4.48 -2.75
CA ASN A 62 -29.86 5.91 -2.95
C ASN A 62 -28.46 6.13 -3.49
N ASP A 63 -28.33 6.31 -4.81
CA ASP A 63 -27.02 6.45 -5.46
C ASP A 63 -26.17 7.58 -4.87
N ARG A 64 -26.79 8.73 -4.56
CA ARG A 64 -26.07 9.87 -3.97
C ARG A 64 -25.54 9.51 -2.58
N LEU A 65 -26.32 8.82 -1.76
CA LEU A 65 -25.90 8.40 -0.42
C LEU A 65 -24.77 7.36 -0.52
N TYR A 66 -24.91 6.39 -1.42
CA TYR A 66 -23.89 5.36 -1.65
C TYR A 66 -22.57 5.97 -2.14
N GLN A 67 -22.63 6.84 -3.14
CA GLN A 67 -21.43 7.55 -3.64
C GLN A 67 -20.80 8.44 -2.57
N THR A 68 -21.60 9.10 -1.74
CA THR A 68 -21.07 9.90 -0.62
C THR A 68 -20.36 9.01 0.40
N THR A 69 -20.92 7.84 0.72
CA THR A 69 -20.30 6.87 1.64
C THR A 69 -18.95 6.37 1.10
N LEU A 70 -18.87 6.06 -0.19
CA LEU A 70 -17.60 5.61 -0.83
C LEU A 70 -16.52 6.69 -0.88
N ARG A 71 -16.92 7.97 -0.94
CA ARG A 71 -15.98 9.11 -1.06
C ARG A 71 -15.58 9.73 0.26
N GLN A 72 -16.09 9.25 1.38
CA GLN A 72 -15.65 9.71 2.69
C GLN A 72 -14.14 9.43 2.89
N PRO A 73 -13.45 10.22 3.71
CA PRO A 73 -12.12 9.88 4.17
C PRO A 73 -12.07 8.45 4.73
N ILE A 74 -10.96 7.76 4.53
CA ILE A 74 -10.86 6.33 4.86
C ILE A 74 -11.13 6.03 6.34
N ASP A 75 -10.68 6.90 7.23
CA ASP A 75 -10.92 6.78 8.67
C ASP A 75 -12.43 6.83 9.00
N ILE A 76 -13.18 7.73 8.38
CA ILE A 76 -14.63 7.84 8.54
C ILE A 76 -15.34 6.63 7.94
N ARG A 77 -14.89 6.17 6.75
CA ARG A 77 -15.45 4.95 6.13
C ARG A 77 -15.31 3.74 7.05
N VAL A 78 -14.12 3.53 7.61
CA VAL A 78 -13.85 2.40 8.50
C VAL A 78 -14.68 2.48 9.77
N GLN A 79 -14.71 3.63 10.43
CA GLN A 79 -15.49 3.84 11.66
C GLN A 79 -17.00 3.61 11.44
N SER A 80 -17.51 3.97 10.26
CA SER A 80 -18.94 3.86 9.93
C SER A 80 -19.34 2.50 9.31
N LEU A 81 -18.41 1.55 9.11
CA LEU A 81 -18.74 0.25 8.49
C LEU A 81 -19.90 -0.45 9.20
N HIS A 82 -19.83 -0.60 10.52
CA HIS A 82 -20.89 -1.26 11.30
C HIS A 82 -22.24 -0.52 11.30
N LEU A 83 -22.22 0.79 10.99
CA LEU A 83 -23.43 1.60 10.84
C LEU A 83 -24.04 1.45 9.43
N ASN A 84 -23.19 1.38 8.41
CA ASN A 84 -23.56 1.42 7.01
C ASN A 84 -23.77 0.03 6.38
N CYS A 85 -23.25 -1.02 7.02
CA CYS A 85 -23.28 -2.38 6.50
C CYS A 85 -24.08 -3.31 7.41
N ASN A 86 -24.65 -4.36 6.80
CA ASN A 86 -25.19 -5.50 7.51
C ASN A 86 -24.08 -6.50 7.88
N GLY A 87 -24.37 -7.42 8.78
CA GLY A 87 -23.49 -8.54 9.08
C GLY A 87 -22.38 -8.25 10.11
N PHE A 88 -22.33 -7.06 10.71
CA PHE A 88 -21.43 -6.75 11.82
C PHE A 88 -22.01 -7.26 13.15
N SER A 89 -21.20 -8.01 13.90
CA SER A 89 -21.54 -8.50 15.26
C SER A 89 -21.10 -7.51 16.34
N SER A 90 -20.15 -6.64 16.03
CA SER A 90 -19.63 -5.64 16.96
C SER A 90 -19.19 -4.38 16.24
N ASN A 91 -19.10 -3.27 16.98
CA ASN A 91 -18.67 -1.99 16.45
C ASN A 91 -17.19 -2.02 16.04
N VAL A 92 -16.87 -1.27 14.97
CA VAL A 92 -15.50 -0.99 14.59
C VAL A 92 -14.96 0.12 15.48
N ASP A 93 -13.92 -0.18 16.25
CA ASP A 93 -13.19 0.79 17.07
C ASP A 93 -11.91 1.21 16.36
N TYR A 94 -11.88 2.46 15.89
CA TYR A 94 -10.72 3.00 15.15
C TYR A 94 -9.54 3.37 16.07
N THR A 95 -9.71 3.28 17.39
CA THR A 95 -8.64 3.57 18.37
C THR A 95 -7.73 2.37 18.62
N THR A 96 -8.02 1.21 18.02
CA THR A 96 -7.21 0.00 18.16
C THR A 96 -5.85 0.14 17.48
N GLU A 97 -4.89 -0.70 17.87
CA GLU A 97 -3.54 -0.65 17.32
C GLU A 97 -3.50 -0.99 15.82
N GLU A 98 -4.36 -1.90 15.36
CA GLU A 98 -4.49 -2.26 13.96
C GLU A 98 -4.91 -1.06 13.11
N CYS A 99 -5.91 -0.30 13.58
CA CYS A 99 -6.39 0.89 12.90
C CYS A 99 -5.39 2.03 12.95
N LYS A 100 -4.73 2.26 14.08
CA LYS A 100 -3.67 3.29 14.21
C LYS A 100 -2.49 3.02 13.28
N LYS A 101 -1.99 1.78 13.24
CA LYS A 101 -0.90 1.40 12.34
C LYS A 101 -1.30 1.53 10.88
N PHE A 102 -2.51 1.11 10.54
CA PHE A 102 -3.07 1.31 9.19
C PHE A 102 -3.16 2.81 8.83
N HIS A 103 -3.64 3.65 9.75
CA HIS A 103 -3.72 5.10 9.53
C HIS A 103 -2.34 5.72 9.28
N THR A 104 -1.32 5.31 10.05
CA THR A 104 0.06 5.72 9.83
C THR A 104 0.54 5.34 8.44
N LEU A 105 0.29 4.10 8.01
CA LEU A 105 0.66 3.61 6.69
C LEU A 105 -0.01 4.39 5.55
N MET A 106 -1.30 4.76 5.72
CA MET A 106 -2.03 5.61 4.78
C MET A 106 -1.40 7.01 4.65
N ASN A 107 -1.00 7.61 5.77
CA ASN A 107 -0.35 8.91 5.78
C ASN A 107 1.04 8.86 5.11
N GLU A 108 1.81 7.81 5.38
CA GLU A 108 3.12 7.59 4.74
C GLU A 108 2.99 7.43 3.22
N ARG A 109 1.99 6.69 2.75
CA ARG A 109 1.69 6.59 1.33
C ARG A 109 1.30 7.93 0.72
N ASN A 110 0.48 8.71 1.41
CA ASN A 110 0.08 10.03 0.93
C ASN A 110 1.28 10.98 0.84
N ASP A 111 2.15 10.98 1.84
CA ASP A 111 3.41 11.75 1.81
C ASP A 111 4.27 11.32 0.61
N LEU A 112 4.39 10.01 0.37
CA LEU A 112 5.16 9.46 -0.74
C LEU A 112 4.62 9.88 -2.11
N LEU A 113 3.30 9.81 -2.32
CA LEU A 113 2.66 10.09 -3.61
C LEU A 113 2.50 11.58 -3.89
N HIS A 114 2.32 12.40 -2.87
CA HIS A 114 2.15 13.85 -3.02
C HIS A 114 3.48 14.61 -2.91
N GLY A 115 4.60 13.91 -2.73
CA GLY A 115 5.91 14.54 -2.60
C GLY A 115 6.00 15.48 -1.39
N ASN A 116 5.23 15.19 -0.33
CA ASN A 116 5.28 15.95 0.90
C ASN A 116 6.66 15.77 1.54
N VAL A 117 7.46 16.83 1.46
CA VAL A 117 8.81 16.86 2.01
C VAL A 117 8.69 17.02 3.53
N ASN A 118 8.86 15.92 4.26
CA ASN A 118 8.99 15.98 5.72
C ASN A 118 10.48 15.91 6.07
N ILE A 119 11.04 17.04 6.48
CA ILE A 119 12.47 17.18 6.82
C ILE A 119 12.91 16.14 7.85
N ASN A 120 12.03 15.76 8.78
CA ASN A 120 12.33 14.75 9.81
C ASN A 120 12.34 13.31 9.28
N LYS A 121 11.76 13.06 8.10
CA LYS A 121 11.73 11.75 7.43
C LYS A 121 12.78 11.64 6.32
N GLN A 122 13.38 12.75 5.92
CA GLN A 122 14.47 12.75 4.96
C GLN A 122 15.75 12.36 5.69
N ALA A 123 16.29 11.19 5.37
CA ALA A 123 17.59 10.75 5.85
C ALA A 123 18.73 11.45 5.08
N PHE A 124 18.61 12.76 4.87
CA PHE A 124 19.73 13.55 4.47
C PHE A 124 20.55 13.81 5.74
N GLY A 125 21.79 13.39 5.75
CA GLY A 125 22.77 13.89 6.70
C GLY A 125 22.78 15.42 6.67
N ASN A 126 23.40 16.06 7.61
CA ASN A 126 23.48 17.51 7.63
C ASN A 126 24.03 18.01 6.30
N VAL A 127 23.27 18.83 5.61
CA VAL A 127 23.71 19.48 4.37
C VAL A 127 24.24 20.85 4.75
N TYR A 128 25.53 21.05 4.61
CA TYR A 128 26.16 22.35 4.77
C TYR A 128 26.25 23.02 3.39
N PHE A 129 26.21 24.35 3.36
CA PHE A 129 26.37 25.09 2.12
C PHE A 129 27.66 25.94 2.19
N ASP A 130 28.55 25.72 1.25
CA ASP A 130 29.60 26.72 0.93
C ASP A 130 29.07 27.56 -0.22
N LYS A 131 28.61 28.79 0.10
CA LYS A 131 27.95 29.71 -0.83
C LYS A 131 26.68 29.09 -1.42
N LYS A 132 26.73 28.58 -2.66
CA LYS A 132 25.62 27.93 -3.36
C LYS A 132 25.86 26.43 -3.58
N MET A 133 27.00 25.90 -3.13
CA MET A 133 27.35 24.51 -3.33
C MET A 133 26.99 23.71 -2.08
N PRO A 134 26.13 22.69 -2.17
CA PRO A 134 25.83 21.84 -1.04
C PRO A 134 27.04 20.95 -0.72
N ILE A 135 27.40 20.92 0.56
CA ILE A 135 28.43 20.02 1.11
C ILE A 135 27.70 19.03 2.01
N PHE A 136 27.83 17.77 1.71
CA PHE A 136 27.27 16.69 2.51
C PHE A 136 28.27 16.25 3.57
N ASP A 137 27.77 15.71 4.70
CA ASP A 137 28.62 15.07 5.69
C ASP A 137 29.55 14.05 5.03
N GLU A 138 30.78 13.94 5.52
CA GLU A 138 31.74 13.00 4.99
C GLU A 138 31.24 11.57 5.18
N TYR A 139 30.95 10.90 4.08
CA TYR A 139 30.76 9.47 4.04
C TYR A 139 32.09 8.78 3.74
N GLU A 140 32.34 7.67 4.39
CA GLU A 140 33.65 6.98 4.31
C GLU A 140 33.96 6.46 2.90
N ASP A 141 32.89 6.14 2.10
CA ASP A 141 33.09 5.71 0.74
C ASP A 141 32.02 6.27 -0.25
N PHE A 142 32.35 6.23 -1.54
CA PHE A 142 31.51 6.70 -2.65
C PHE A 142 30.19 5.93 -2.72
N TRP A 143 30.15 4.65 -2.34
CA TRP A 143 28.98 3.80 -2.38
C TRP A 143 27.97 4.18 -1.31
N GLU A 144 28.42 4.47 -0.11
CA GLU A 144 27.55 4.99 0.93
C GLU A 144 26.92 6.32 0.53
N LYS A 145 27.69 7.20 -0.10
CA LYS A 145 27.21 8.50 -0.59
C LYS A 145 26.14 8.37 -1.68
N SER A 146 26.31 7.43 -2.61
CA SER A 146 25.47 7.36 -3.81
C SER A 146 24.28 6.38 -3.67
N ILE A 147 24.49 5.21 -3.11
CA ILE A 147 23.49 4.14 -3.05
C ILE A 147 23.07 3.81 -1.62
N GLY A 148 24.00 3.82 -0.67
CA GLY A 148 23.74 3.42 0.70
C GLY A 148 22.67 4.28 1.38
N VAL A 149 22.67 5.60 1.14
CA VAL A 149 21.65 6.52 1.65
C VAL A 149 20.28 6.15 1.09
N SER A 150 20.18 5.92 -0.21
CA SER A 150 18.91 5.55 -0.85
C SER A 150 18.39 4.20 -0.37
N ILE A 151 19.26 3.20 -0.20
CA ILE A 151 18.88 1.89 0.35
C ILE A 151 18.36 2.02 1.78
N ARG A 152 19.04 2.81 2.64
CA ARG A 152 18.60 3.05 4.01
C ARG A 152 17.27 3.80 4.05
N THR A 153 17.11 4.82 3.23
CA THR A 153 15.88 5.62 3.14
C THR A 153 14.70 4.78 2.65
N MET A 154 14.94 3.88 1.71
CA MET A 154 13.89 2.96 1.24
C MET A 154 13.49 1.91 2.27
N ASN A 155 14.37 1.59 3.22
CA ASN A 155 14.10 0.65 4.30
C ASN A 155 13.37 -0.62 3.81
N ILE A 156 13.97 -1.34 2.88
CA ILE A 156 13.41 -2.57 2.25
C ILE A 156 12.93 -3.57 3.32
N GLN A 157 13.63 -3.61 4.45
CA GLN A 157 13.31 -4.53 5.55
C GLN A 157 11.97 -4.23 6.21
N SER A 158 11.43 -3.01 6.12
CA SER A 158 10.13 -2.65 6.71
C SER A 158 8.94 -3.14 5.89
N ILE A 159 9.10 -3.50 4.61
CA ILE A 159 7.98 -3.89 3.72
C ILE A 159 7.21 -5.09 4.28
N HIS A 160 7.90 -6.06 4.84
CA HIS A 160 7.22 -7.19 5.48
C HIS A 160 6.37 -6.74 6.66
N GLY A 161 6.86 -5.81 7.48
CA GLY A 161 6.10 -5.20 8.56
C GLY A 161 4.88 -4.41 8.06
N GLU A 162 5.03 -3.66 6.98
CA GLU A 162 3.95 -2.91 6.33
C GLU A 162 2.87 -3.86 5.78
N TYR A 163 3.25 -4.98 5.18
CA TYR A 163 2.32 -6.03 4.76
C TYR A 163 1.55 -6.63 5.95
N GLU A 164 2.23 -6.95 7.06
CA GLU A 164 1.57 -7.45 8.26
C GLU A 164 0.60 -6.42 8.88
N VAL A 165 0.90 -5.12 8.78
CA VAL A 165 -0.04 -4.06 9.19
C VAL A 165 -1.34 -4.15 8.38
N VAL A 166 -1.25 -4.26 7.06
CA VAL A 166 -2.44 -4.37 6.19
C VAL A 166 -3.21 -5.66 6.49
N LYS A 167 -2.52 -6.79 6.61
CA LYS A 167 -3.13 -8.07 6.93
C LYS A 167 -3.86 -8.05 8.28
N ASN A 168 -3.21 -7.50 9.31
CA ASN A 168 -3.82 -7.39 10.64
C ASN A 168 -5.03 -6.45 10.64
N PHE A 169 -4.98 -5.35 9.89
CA PHE A 169 -6.12 -4.48 9.71
C PHE A 169 -7.30 -5.20 9.02
N ILE A 170 -7.06 -5.95 7.95
CA ILE A 170 -8.09 -6.74 7.25
C ILE A 170 -8.69 -7.77 8.22
N ASN A 171 -7.86 -8.52 8.93
CA ASN A 171 -8.30 -9.50 9.92
C ASN A 171 -9.10 -8.86 11.06
N TYR A 172 -8.72 -7.66 11.49
CA TYR A 172 -9.48 -6.89 12.48
C TYR A 172 -10.89 -6.58 11.98
N ILE A 173 -11.06 -6.07 10.76
CA ILE A 173 -12.38 -5.81 10.18
C ILE A 173 -13.20 -7.10 10.05
N LEU A 174 -12.59 -8.18 9.54
CA LEU A 174 -13.23 -9.50 9.45
C LEU A 174 -13.70 -10.02 10.82
N SER A 175 -12.93 -9.79 11.88
CA SER A 175 -13.28 -10.19 13.24
C SER A 175 -14.51 -9.46 13.81
N LYS A 176 -14.93 -8.36 13.19
CA LYS A 176 -16.15 -7.61 13.57
C LYS A 176 -17.42 -8.11 12.89
N LEU A 177 -17.28 -9.00 11.90
CA LEU A 177 -18.40 -9.61 11.20
C LEU A 177 -18.96 -10.82 11.98
N ASN A 178 -20.22 -11.17 11.71
CA ASN A 178 -20.78 -12.46 12.11
C ASN A 178 -20.00 -13.58 11.43
N GLU A 179 -19.76 -14.70 12.10
CA GLU A 179 -18.89 -15.77 11.61
C GLU A 179 -19.32 -16.28 10.21
N ASN A 180 -20.60 -16.52 10.00
CA ASN A 180 -21.12 -16.96 8.69
C ASN A 180 -20.81 -15.94 7.57
N ILE A 181 -20.93 -14.64 7.85
CA ILE A 181 -20.62 -13.58 6.86
C ILE A 181 -19.11 -13.52 6.63
N LYS A 182 -18.31 -13.63 7.67
CA LYS A 182 -16.85 -13.68 7.60
C LYS A 182 -16.38 -14.81 6.70
N GLU A 183 -16.83 -16.06 6.94
CA GLU A 183 -16.49 -17.23 6.13
C GLU A 183 -16.83 -17.01 4.63
N GLN A 184 -17.97 -16.41 4.35
CA GLN A 184 -18.37 -16.11 2.97
C GLN A 184 -17.49 -15.04 2.32
N ILE A 185 -17.11 -13.99 3.06
CA ILE A 185 -16.20 -12.95 2.56
C ILE A 185 -14.81 -13.55 2.31
N GLU A 186 -14.30 -14.35 3.23
CA GLU A 186 -13.02 -15.06 3.07
C GLU A 186 -13.06 -15.96 1.83
N HIS A 187 -14.11 -16.74 1.66
CA HIS A 187 -14.30 -17.60 0.47
C HIS A 187 -14.36 -16.77 -0.84
N LEU A 188 -15.04 -15.62 -0.83
CA LEU A 188 -15.06 -14.71 -1.98
C LEU A 188 -13.65 -14.22 -2.34
N LEU A 189 -12.86 -13.83 -1.35
CA LEU A 189 -11.49 -13.37 -1.57
C LEU A 189 -10.58 -14.47 -2.12
N GLU A 190 -10.71 -15.70 -1.60
CA GLU A 190 -9.91 -16.86 -2.03
C GLU A 190 -10.28 -17.33 -3.44
N THR A 191 -11.54 -17.24 -3.83
CA THR A 191 -12.04 -17.72 -5.12
C THR A 191 -12.07 -16.65 -6.21
N SER A 192 -11.77 -15.40 -5.86
CA SER A 192 -11.73 -14.30 -6.82
C SER A 192 -10.64 -14.51 -7.88
N ARG A 193 -10.94 -14.14 -9.14
CA ARG A 193 -10.01 -14.23 -10.26
C ARG A 193 -9.90 -12.87 -10.95
N LEU A 194 -8.76 -12.61 -11.56
CA LEU A 194 -8.61 -11.43 -12.40
C LEU A 194 -9.39 -11.65 -13.70
N GLY A 195 -10.11 -10.65 -14.12
CA GLY A 195 -10.82 -10.59 -15.37
C GLY A 195 -10.48 -9.32 -16.16
N PHE A 196 -10.66 -9.39 -17.47
CA PHE A 196 -10.47 -8.26 -18.36
C PHE A 196 -11.80 -7.98 -19.07
N ASN A 197 -12.26 -6.74 -18.97
CA ASN A 197 -13.43 -6.30 -19.72
C ASN A 197 -12.97 -5.72 -21.07
N GLU A 198 -13.34 -6.39 -22.16
CA GLU A 198 -12.91 -6.01 -23.52
C GLU A 198 -13.49 -4.68 -23.99
N GLU A 199 -14.68 -4.33 -23.55
CA GLU A 199 -15.35 -3.07 -23.95
C GLU A 199 -14.71 -1.86 -23.25
N THR A 200 -14.54 -1.96 -21.91
CA THR A 200 -14.00 -0.85 -21.11
C THR A 200 -12.49 -0.84 -21.04
N LYS A 201 -11.81 -1.90 -21.55
CA LYS A 201 -10.35 -2.12 -21.47
C LYS A 201 -9.82 -2.08 -20.02
N ARG A 202 -10.64 -2.49 -19.05
CA ARG A 202 -10.28 -2.48 -17.62
C ARG A 202 -10.07 -3.88 -17.10
N VAL A 203 -9.07 -4.02 -16.24
CA VAL A 203 -8.89 -5.19 -15.39
C VAL A 203 -9.78 -5.05 -14.17
N GLY A 204 -10.47 -6.12 -13.81
CA GLY A 204 -11.32 -6.17 -12.63
C GLY A 204 -11.18 -7.51 -11.91
N ILE A 205 -11.83 -7.62 -10.78
CA ILE A 205 -11.92 -8.88 -10.03
C ILE A 205 -13.23 -9.55 -10.43
N LEU A 206 -13.15 -10.80 -10.88
CA LEU A 206 -14.31 -11.64 -11.18
C LEU A 206 -14.69 -12.43 -9.92
N PHE A 207 -15.90 -12.22 -9.45
CA PHE A 207 -16.52 -13.05 -8.44
C PHE A 207 -17.42 -14.10 -9.09
N SER A 208 -17.56 -15.25 -8.45
CA SER A 208 -18.54 -16.23 -8.88
C SER A 208 -19.95 -15.62 -8.87
N PRO A 209 -20.75 -15.77 -9.95
CA PRO A 209 -22.12 -15.21 -10.00
C PRO A 209 -22.98 -15.64 -8.82
N TYR A 210 -22.79 -16.85 -8.31
CA TYR A 210 -23.53 -17.40 -7.17
C TYR A 210 -23.22 -16.70 -5.85
N LEU A 211 -22.09 -16.00 -5.76
CA LEU A 211 -21.63 -15.32 -4.55
C LEU A 211 -21.95 -13.81 -4.59
N VAL A 212 -22.16 -13.25 -5.78
CA VAL A 212 -22.51 -11.82 -5.93
C VAL A 212 -24.00 -11.57 -5.70
N ASP A 213 -24.84 -12.57 -5.94
CA ASP A 213 -26.29 -12.47 -5.68
C ASP A 213 -26.61 -12.79 -4.20
N MET A 214 -25.92 -12.09 -3.30
CA MET A 214 -26.18 -12.16 -1.85
C MET A 214 -27.52 -11.50 -1.45
N ARG A 215 -28.44 -11.25 -2.39
CA ARG A 215 -29.82 -10.78 -2.12
C ARG A 215 -30.61 -11.76 -1.24
N GLY A 216 -30.13 -13.02 -1.14
CA GLY A 216 -30.69 -14.02 -0.23
C GLY A 216 -30.44 -13.80 1.26
N PHE A 217 -29.54 -12.89 1.65
CA PHE A 217 -29.19 -12.62 3.05
C PHE A 217 -30.01 -11.50 3.70
N THR A 218 -30.97 -10.94 2.98
CA THR A 218 -31.86 -9.87 3.47
C THR A 218 -33.27 -10.39 3.82
N LYS A 219 -33.38 -11.63 4.30
CA LYS A 219 -34.60 -12.12 4.93
C LYS A 219 -34.37 -12.43 6.40
#